data_9eb92c8c4bd46b7f15b456c481517d7d
#
_entry.id   9eb92c8c4bd46b7f15b456c481517d7d
#
_cell.length_a   1.000
_cell.length_b   1.000
_cell.length_c   1.000
_cell.angle_alpha   90.00
_cell.angle_beta   90.00
_cell.angle_gamma   90.00
#
_symmetry.space_group_name_H-M   'P 1'
#
loop_
_entity.id
_entity.type
_entity.pdbx_description
1 polymer ?
#
loop_
_entity_poly.entity_id
_entity_poly.type
_entity_poly.pdbx_seq_one_letter_code
_entity_poly.pdbx_strand_id
1 'polypeptide(L)'
;MAIPALHWLAAPSLQAAFSVPTLTAMVYAMIPALLMNLYITGLNQITDVEIDKINKPNLPIAAGLLSPRDALVTVLSSLVLSLSLGVAHPVLGTQGLNVALWGSAFLGTIYSLQPFRLKRFPFLAAFCIVAVRGAIINAAFFAHAMAAAYGATGASVLGCLASYKSCFLSSLFFGVFGLVIALMKDVPDVIGDRIANILTFSVRIGPKRIFHAMRRLLSVLFFAVGASFLRGAATTSSVGLAACRSLTSVSAILAGLSVRKEAQTVDPDDSQQVYSYYMHLWKLFYLSYLVLPLAR
;
A
#
# COMPACT_ATOMS: atom_id res chain seq x y z
N MET A 1 -1.36 -9.24 -2.21
CA MET A 1 -2.26 -9.21 -1.03
C MET A 1 -3.45 -8.26 -1.23
N ALA A 2 -3.24 -7.00 -1.65
CA ALA A 2 -4.35 -6.04 -1.81
C ALA A 2 -5.45 -6.52 -2.78
N ILE A 3 -5.07 -7.01 -3.97
CA ILE A 3 -6.02 -7.42 -5.01
C ILE A 3 -6.97 -8.52 -4.51
N PRO A 4 -6.51 -9.68 -4.01
CA PRO A 4 -7.40 -10.69 -3.46
C PRO A 4 -8.29 -10.15 -2.33
N ALA A 5 -7.72 -9.42 -1.40
CA ALA A 5 -8.44 -8.90 -0.24
C ALA A 5 -9.60 -7.97 -0.65
N LEU A 6 -9.36 -7.09 -1.62
CA LEU A 6 -10.37 -6.13 -2.10
C LEU A 6 -11.45 -6.81 -2.95
N HIS A 7 -11.11 -7.83 -3.75
CA HIS A 7 -12.10 -8.64 -4.46
C HIS A 7 -13.01 -9.37 -3.48
N TRP A 8 -12.46 -9.97 -2.44
CA TRP A 8 -13.25 -10.64 -1.41
C TRP A 8 -14.05 -9.66 -0.54
N LEU A 9 -13.51 -8.48 -0.24
CA LEU A 9 -14.25 -7.42 0.46
C LEU A 9 -15.47 -6.95 -0.36
N ALA A 10 -15.31 -6.82 -1.68
CA ALA A 10 -16.36 -6.39 -2.60
C ALA A 10 -17.42 -7.48 -2.87
N ALA A 11 -17.13 -8.74 -2.55
CA ALA A 11 -17.99 -9.87 -2.87
C ALA A 11 -19.34 -9.78 -2.16
N PRO A 12 -20.47 -9.92 -2.87
CA PRO A 12 -21.81 -9.87 -2.25
C PRO A 12 -22.13 -11.08 -1.37
N SER A 13 -21.46 -12.21 -1.59
CA SER A 13 -21.61 -13.44 -0.81
C SER A 13 -20.30 -14.24 -0.77
N LEU A 14 -20.23 -15.22 0.14
CA LEU A 14 -19.09 -16.14 0.21
C LEU A 14 -18.95 -16.98 -1.07
N GLN A 15 -20.06 -17.41 -1.64
CA GLN A 15 -20.08 -18.15 -2.90
C GLN A 15 -19.53 -17.30 -4.05
N ALA A 16 -19.94 -16.03 -4.15
CA ALA A 16 -19.41 -15.11 -5.15
C ALA A 16 -17.92 -14.85 -4.98
N ALA A 17 -17.43 -14.78 -3.73
CA ALA A 17 -16.00 -14.57 -3.44
C ALA A 17 -15.10 -15.66 -4.03
N PHE A 18 -15.58 -16.91 -4.10
CA PHE A 18 -14.83 -18.06 -4.63
C PHE A 18 -15.30 -18.50 -6.01
N SER A 19 -16.11 -17.69 -6.70
CA SER A 19 -16.59 -17.99 -8.06
C SER A 19 -15.47 -17.86 -9.10
N VAL A 20 -15.62 -18.57 -10.22
CA VAL A 20 -14.67 -18.50 -11.35
C VAL A 20 -14.47 -17.07 -11.85
N PRO A 21 -15.53 -16.25 -12.06
CA PRO A 21 -15.35 -14.85 -12.45
C PRO A 21 -14.47 -14.05 -11.49
N THR A 22 -14.66 -14.23 -10.17
CA THR A 22 -13.84 -13.54 -9.16
C THR A 22 -12.37 -13.95 -9.22
N LEU A 23 -12.10 -15.26 -9.30
CA LEU A 23 -10.74 -15.77 -9.39
C LEU A 23 -10.05 -15.31 -10.69
N THR A 24 -10.78 -15.34 -11.81
CA THR A 24 -10.27 -14.86 -13.11
C THR A 24 -9.95 -13.36 -13.07
N ALA A 25 -10.85 -12.53 -12.54
CA ALA A 25 -10.63 -11.10 -12.40
C ALA A 25 -9.42 -10.79 -11.49
N MET A 26 -9.28 -11.51 -10.37
CA MET A 26 -8.14 -11.38 -9.47
C MET A 26 -6.81 -11.70 -10.18
N VAL A 27 -6.72 -12.87 -10.82
CA VAL A 27 -5.48 -13.31 -11.51
C VAL A 27 -5.14 -12.34 -12.63
N TYR A 28 -6.12 -11.95 -13.43
CA TYR A 28 -5.91 -10.98 -14.50
C TYR A 28 -5.35 -9.65 -13.98
N ALA A 29 -5.90 -9.09 -12.91
CA ALA A 29 -5.44 -7.83 -12.36
C ALA A 29 -4.05 -7.95 -11.68
N MET A 30 -3.70 -9.13 -11.15
CA MET A 30 -2.42 -9.32 -10.45
C MET A 30 -1.22 -9.19 -11.38
N ILE A 31 -1.29 -9.69 -12.61
CA ILE A 31 -0.16 -9.68 -13.55
C ILE A 31 0.28 -8.25 -13.89
N PRO A 32 -0.58 -7.37 -14.44
CA PRO A 32 -0.19 -6.01 -14.73
C PRO A 32 0.17 -5.20 -13.47
N ALA A 33 -0.47 -5.49 -12.33
CA ALA A 33 -0.12 -4.81 -11.07
C ALA A 33 1.28 -5.19 -10.56
N LEU A 34 1.73 -6.44 -10.72
CA LEU A 34 3.10 -6.86 -10.39
C LEU A 34 4.12 -6.22 -11.33
N LEU A 35 3.84 -6.17 -12.63
CA LEU A 35 4.67 -5.46 -13.61
C LEU A 35 4.76 -3.96 -13.29
N MET A 36 3.65 -3.33 -12.91
CA MET A 36 3.64 -1.93 -12.47
C MET A 36 4.47 -1.71 -11.20
N ASN A 37 4.40 -2.63 -10.25
CA ASN A 37 5.24 -2.56 -9.05
C ASN A 37 6.73 -2.67 -9.41
N LEU A 38 7.08 -3.58 -10.33
CA LEU A 38 8.46 -3.71 -10.82
C LEU A 38 8.92 -2.43 -11.53
N TYR A 39 8.07 -1.82 -12.35
CA TYR A 39 8.34 -0.52 -12.97
C TYR A 39 8.66 0.55 -11.92
N ILE A 40 7.76 0.76 -10.94
CA ILE A 40 7.89 1.85 -9.96
C ILE A 40 9.11 1.65 -9.07
N THR A 41 9.32 0.43 -8.56
CA THR A 41 10.45 0.14 -7.66
C THR A 41 11.78 0.15 -8.41
N GLY A 42 11.83 -0.38 -9.62
CA GLY A 42 13.01 -0.36 -10.47
C GLY A 42 13.39 1.05 -10.91
N LEU A 43 12.39 1.87 -11.32
CA LEU A 43 12.62 3.28 -11.66
C LEU A 43 13.21 4.05 -10.47
N ASN A 44 12.69 3.80 -9.26
CA ASN A 44 13.22 4.43 -8.05
C ASN A 44 14.68 4.03 -7.81
N GLN A 45 15.04 2.75 -7.94
CA GLN A 45 16.42 2.29 -7.80
C GLN A 45 17.35 2.87 -8.89
N ILE A 46 16.90 2.97 -10.15
CA ILE A 46 17.69 3.59 -11.24
C ILE A 46 17.99 5.06 -10.93
N THR A 47 17.03 5.79 -10.36
CA THR A 47 17.20 7.23 -10.07
C THR A 47 17.97 7.50 -8.78
N ASP A 48 18.15 6.51 -7.90
CA ASP A 48 18.71 6.66 -6.57
C ASP A 48 20.01 5.86 -6.34
N VAL A 49 20.65 5.37 -7.40
CA VAL A 49 21.84 4.49 -7.28
C VAL A 49 22.88 5.02 -6.26
N GLU A 50 23.23 6.30 -6.36
CA GLU A 50 24.26 6.88 -5.48
C GLU A 50 23.79 6.99 -4.01
N ILE A 51 22.50 7.24 -3.80
CA ILE A 51 21.90 7.30 -2.46
C ILE A 51 21.77 5.89 -1.89
N ASP A 52 21.36 4.94 -2.71
CA ASP A 52 21.18 3.54 -2.32
C ASP A 52 22.51 2.85 -1.99
N LYS A 53 23.63 3.25 -2.62
CA LYS A 53 24.96 2.79 -2.22
C LYS A 53 25.29 3.12 -0.75
N ILE A 54 24.74 4.21 -0.23
CA ILE A 54 24.95 4.64 1.17
C ILE A 54 23.92 3.97 2.09
N ASN A 55 22.61 4.07 1.74
CA ASN A 55 21.53 3.66 2.61
C ASN A 55 21.20 2.17 2.50
N LYS A 56 21.33 1.56 1.29
CA LYS A 56 20.89 0.21 0.95
C LYS A 56 21.85 -0.47 -0.04
N PRO A 57 23.12 -0.67 0.32
CA PRO A 57 24.15 -1.17 -0.61
C PRO A 57 23.86 -2.56 -1.20
N ASN A 58 22.94 -3.30 -0.59
CA ASN A 58 22.54 -4.65 -1.04
C ASN A 58 21.48 -4.65 -2.14
N LEU A 59 20.94 -3.48 -2.55
CA LEU A 59 19.97 -3.44 -3.66
C LEU A 59 20.65 -3.81 -4.98
N PRO A 60 19.97 -4.55 -5.88
CA PRO A 60 20.60 -5.14 -7.07
C PRO A 60 21.38 -4.15 -7.95
N ILE A 61 20.85 -2.94 -8.14
CA ILE A 61 21.52 -1.91 -8.97
C ILE A 61 22.66 -1.25 -8.18
N ALA A 62 22.44 -0.90 -6.91
CA ALA A 62 23.45 -0.30 -6.06
C ALA A 62 24.65 -1.24 -5.81
N ALA A 63 24.39 -2.55 -5.68
CA ALA A 63 25.39 -3.61 -5.54
C ALA A 63 26.12 -3.96 -6.86
N GLY A 64 25.69 -3.40 -8.01
CA GLY A 64 26.29 -3.73 -9.30
C GLY A 64 25.90 -5.12 -9.85
N LEU A 65 24.91 -5.79 -9.25
CA LEU A 65 24.42 -7.10 -9.68
C LEU A 65 23.57 -7.03 -10.95
N LEU A 66 23.01 -5.85 -11.24
CA LEU A 66 22.22 -5.60 -12.44
C LEU A 66 22.80 -4.39 -13.18
N SER A 67 23.11 -4.56 -14.48
CA SER A 67 23.66 -3.46 -15.28
C SER A 67 22.63 -2.34 -15.45
N PRO A 68 23.05 -1.07 -15.59
CA PRO A 68 22.12 0.05 -15.80
C PRO A 68 21.24 -0.13 -17.06
N ARG A 69 21.79 -0.76 -18.12
CA ARG A 69 21.06 -1.06 -19.36
C ARG A 69 19.97 -2.10 -19.12
N ASP A 70 20.30 -3.20 -18.46
CA ASP A 70 19.34 -4.29 -18.20
C ASP A 70 18.26 -3.83 -17.23
N ALA A 71 18.62 -3.02 -16.24
CA ALA A 71 17.68 -2.37 -15.34
C ALA A 71 16.69 -1.49 -16.10
N LEU A 72 17.16 -0.63 -17.00
CA LEU A 72 16.32 0.25 -17.80
C LEU A 72 15.39 -0.54 -18.73
N VAL A 73 15.91 -1.57 -19.43
CA VAL A 73 15.11 -2.44 -20.30
C VAL A 73 14.03 -3.15 -19.49
N THR A 74 14.37 -3.71 -18.34
CA THR A 74 13.41 -4.39 -17.44
C THR A 74 12.30 -3.44 -16.98
N VAL A 75 12.66 -2.24 -16.57
CA VAL A 75 11.72 -1.24 -16.06
C VAL A 75 10.77 -0.76 -17.16
N LEU A 76 11.30 -0.41 -18.35
CA LEU A 76 10.47 0.07 -19.46
C LEU A 76 9.58 -1.03 -20.04
N SER A 77 10.10 -2.25 -20.21
CA SER A 77 9.27 -3.38 -20.67
C SER A 77 8.16 -3.70 -19.68
N SER A 78 8.44 -3.63 -18.38
CA SER A 78 7.42 -3.82 -17.34
C SER A 78 6.32 -2.77 -17.41
N LEU A 79 6.66 -1.50 -17.66
CA LEU A 79 5.67 -0.43 -17.86
C LEU A 79 4.78 -0.72 -19.08
N VAL A 80 5.40 -0.97 -20.24
CA VAL A 80 4.66 -1.21 -21.50
C VAL A 80 3.76 -2.42 -21.38
N LEU A 81 4.27 -3.54 -20.88
CA LEU A 81 3.48 -4.77 -20.69
C LEU A 81 2.34 -4.56 -19.69
N SER A 82 2.59 -3.87 -18.57
CA SER A 82 1.56 -3.57 -17.57
C SER A 82 0.40 -2.79 -18.17
N LEU A 83 0.70 -1.68 -18.86
CA LEU A 83 -0.34 -0.81 -19.44
C LEU A 83 -1.07 -1.50 -20.60
N SER A 84 -0.36 -2.26 -21.45
CA SER A 84 -0.98 -3.03 -22.53
C SER A 84 -1.94 -4.08 -22.01
N LEU A 85 -1.54 -4.84 -20.98
CA LEU A 85 -2.41 -5.83 -20.34
C LEU A 85 -3.63 -5.18 -19.65
N GLY A 86 -3.47 -3.96 -19.12
CA GLY A 86 -4.56 -3.21 -18.50
C GLY A 86 -5.74 -2.96 -19.43
N VAL A 87 -5.50 -2.84 -20.74
CA VAL A 87 -6.52 -2.56 -21.76
C VAL A 87 -6.81 -3.74 -22.70
N ALA A 88 -6.04 -4.82 -22.63
CA ALA A 88 -6.09 -5.91 -23.62
C ALA A 88 -7.42 -6.69 -23.63
N HIS A 89 -8.11 -6.79 -22.50
CA HIS A 89 -9.33 -7.60 -22.41
C HIS A 89 -10.58 -6.72 -22.23
N PRO A 90 -11.62 -6.86 -23.08
CA PRO A 90 -12.76 -5.94 -23.11
C PRO A 90 -13.61 -5.96 -21.82
N VAL A 91 -13.63 -7.07 -21.08
CA VAL A 91 -14.40 -7.20 -19.83
C VAL A 91 -13.51 -6.99 -18.61
N LEU A 92 -12.28 -7.54 -18.62
CA LEU A 92 -11.37 -7.47 -17.47
C LEU A 92 -10.52 -6.20 -17.44
N GLY A 93 -10.35 -5.50 -18.59
CA GLY A 93 -9.69 -4.19 -18.68
C GLY A 93 -10.57 -3.04 -18.20
N THR A 94 -11.05 -3.11 -16.97
CA THR A 94 -12.02 -2.16 -16.39
C THR A 94 -11.43 -0.79 -16.13
N GLN A 95 -12.31 0.22 -15.96
CA GLN A 95 -11.91 1.56 -15.54
C GLN A 95 -11.11 1.53 -14.23
N GLY A 96 -11.52 0.71 -13.25
CA GLY A 96 -10.80 0.55 -11.98
C GLY A 96 -9.36 0.06 -12.19
N LEU A 97 -9.16 -1.02 -12.98
CA LEU A 97 -7.81 -1.52 -13.27
C LEU A 97 -6.95 -0.46 -13.96
N ASN A 98 -7.50 0.23 -14.97
CA ASN A 98 -6.77 1.26 -15.68
C ASN A 98 -6.39 2.45 -14.78
N VAL A 99 -7.27 2.89 -13.89
CA VAL A 99 -6.94 3.94 -12.91
C VAL A 99 -5.82 3.47 -11.97
N ALA A 100 -5.84 2.20 -11.53
CA ALA A 100 -4.76 1.65 -10.71
C ALA A 100 -3.42 1.70 -11.44
N LEU A 101 -3.36 1.26 -12.69
CA LEU A 101 -2.12 1.18 -13.46
C LEU A 101 -1.61 2.56 -13.90
N TRP A 102 -2.43 3.33 -14.62
CA TRP A 102 -2.02 4.66 -15.12
C TRP A 102 -1.76 5.65 -13.99
N GLY A 103 -2.60 5.65 -12.94
CA GLY A 103 -2.40 6.50 -11.77
C GLY A 103 -1.12 6.16 -11.01
N SER A 104 -0.81 4.88 -10.85
CA SER A 104 0.43 4.43 -10.23
C SER A 104 1.65 4.73 -11.09
N ALA A 105 1.57 4.53 -12.41
CA ALA A 105 2.63 4.89 -13.35
C ALA A 105 2.93 6.38 -13.31
N PHE A 106 1.91 7.21 -13.41
CA PHE A 106 2.05 8.67 -13.38
C PHE A 106 2.68 9.16 -12.07
N LEU A 107 2.09 8.79 -10.92
CA LEU A 107 2.60 9.23 -9.63
C LEU A 107 3.99 8.65 -9.32
N GLY A 108 4.26 7.39 -9.66
CA GLY A 108 5.58 6.78 -9.47
C GLY A 108 6.66 7.44 -10.31
N THR A 109 6.31 7.84 -11.54
CA THR A 109 7.21 8.55 -12.45
C THR A 109 7.58 9.93 -11.92
N ILE A 110 6.60 10.78 -11.61
CA ILE A 110 6.86 12.15 -11.11
C ILE A 110 7.48 12.15 -9.70
N TYR A 111 7.24 11.08 -8.93
CA TYR A 111 7.88 10.88 -7.64
C TYR A 111 9.40 10.70 -7.76
N SER A 112 9.87 9.97 -8.77
CA SER A 112 11.27 9.57 -8.92
C SER A 112 12.06 10.42 -9.91
N LEU A 113 11.47 10.76 -11.08
CA LEU A 113 12.17 11.39 -12.20
C LEU A 113 12.30 12.92 -12.10
N GLN A 114 13.41 13.43 -12.61
CA GLN A 114 13.60 14.86 -12.90
C GLN A 114 12.69 15.30 -14.07
N PRO A 115 12.20 16.55 -14.12
CA PRO A 115 12.52 17.64 -13.19
C PRO A 115 11.68 17.64 -11.90
N PHE A 116 10.61 16.83 -11.83
CA PHE A 116 9.68 16.86 -10.69
C PHE A 116 10.31 16.29 -9.44
N ARG A 117 10.74 15.03 -9.45
CA ARG A 117 11.35 14.30 -8.34
C ARG A 117 10.69 14.65 -6.99
N LEU A 118 9.35 14.44 -6.90
CA LEU A 118 8.52 14.91 -5.79
C LEU A 118 8.95 14.39 -4.42
N LYS A 119 9.69 13.28 -4.38
CA LYS A 119 10.26 12.72 -3.15
C LYS A 119 11.21 13.67 -2.40
N ARG A 120 11.74 14.71 -3.06
CA ARG A 120 12.56 15.77 -2.43
C ARG A 120 11.74 16.67 -1.51
N PHE A 121 10.42 16.72 -1.71
CA PHE A 121 9.50 17.56 -0.97
C PHE A 121 8.65 16.70 -0.04
N PRO A 122 8.84 16.78 1.30
CA PRO A 122 8.21 15.84 2.25
C PRO A 122 6.70 15.73 2.12
N PHE A 123 6.00 16.86 1.94
CA PHE A 123 4.55 16.88 1.79
C PHE A 123 4.07 16.25 0.48
N LEU A 124 4.76 16.52 -0.63
CA LEU A 124 4.44 15.92 -1.93
C LEU A 124 4.77 14.43 -1.96
N ALA A 125 5.87 14.02 -1.33
CA ALA A 125 6.20 12.61 -1.13
C ALA A 125 5.11 11.88 -0.35
N ALA A 126 4.69 12.43 0.80
CA ALA A 126 3.61 11.87 1.61
C ALA A 126 2.29 11.82 0.83
N PHE A 127 1.94 12.88 0.10
CA PHE A 127 0.76 12.91 -0.77
C PHE A 127 0.77 11.80 -1.81
N CYS A 128 1.87 11.63 -2.56
CA CYS A 128 1.97 10.55 -3.56
C CYS A 128 1.77 9.17 -2.94
N ILE A 129 2.35 8.92 -1.78
CA ILE A 129 2.24 7.63 -1.10
C ILE A 129 0.81 7.38 -0.61
N VAL A 130 0.19 8.38 0.04
CA VAL A 130 -1.20 8.28 0.50
C VAL A 130 -2.16 8.13 -0.68
N ALA A 131 -1.96 8.88 -1.76
CA ALA A 131 -2.77 8.78 -2.96
C ALA A 131 -2.70 7.38 -3.59
N VAL A 132 -1.49 6.84 -3.75
CA VAL A 132 -1.32 5.50 -4.34
C VAL A 132 -1.82 4.41 -3.39
N ARG A 133 -1.32 4.37 -2.16
CA ARG A 133 -1.62 3.27 -1.23
C ARG A 133 -3.01 3.36 -0.61
N GLY A 134 -3.53 4.57 -0.40
CA GLY A 134 -4.88 4.79 0.12
C GLY A 134 -5.93 4.68 -0.97
N ALA A 135 -5.98 5.67 -1.85
CA ALA A 135 -7.07 5.80 -2.81
C ALA A 135 -6.88 4.93 -4.06
N ILE A 136 -5.75 5.08 -4.79
CA ILE A 136 -5.59 4.45 -6.11
C ILE A 136 -5.62 2.92 -5.99
N ILE A 137 -4.81 2.30 -5.12
CA ILE A 137 -4.78 0.85 -5.01
C ILE A 137 -6.10 0.32 -4.45
N ASN A 138 -6.56 0.85 -3.30
CA ASN A 138 -7.70 0.25 -2.63
C ASN A 138 -9.02 0.50 -3.37
N ALA A 139 -9.32 1.74 -3.73
CA ALA A 139 -10.57 2.04 -4.42
C ALA A 139 -10.60 1.52 -5.86
N ALA A 140 -9.47 1.56 -6.56
CA ALA A 140 -9.43 1.12 -7.94
C ALA A 140 -9.55 -0.40 -8.10
N PHE A 141 -8.88 -1.21 -7.26
CA PHE A 141 -9.07 -2.67 -7.29
C PHE A 141 -10.43 -3.10 -6.72
N PHE A 142 -11.01 -2.34 -5.79
CA PHE A 142 -12.39 -2.56 -5.38
C PHE A 142 -13.36 -2.31 -6.55
N ALA A 143 -13.22 -1.20 -7.28
CA ALA A 143 -14.03 -0.90 -8.46
C ALA A 143 -13.79 -1.91 -9.59
N HIS A 144 -12.57 -2.40 -9.77
CA HIS A 144 -12.27 -3.49 -10.71
C HIS A 144 -13.05 -4.76 -10.34
N ALA A 145 -13.02 -5.16 -9.07
CA ALA A 145 -13.78 -6.31 -8.59
C ALA A 145 -15.28 -6.18 -8.86
N MET A 146 -15.86 -5.01 -8.55
CA MET A 146 -17.27 -4.72 -8.79
C MET A 146 -17.64 -4.85 -10.28
N ALA A 147 -16.81 -4.31 -11.16
CA ALA A 147 -17.08 -4.33 -12.61
C ALA A 147 -16.81 -5.71 -13.24
N ALA A 148 -15.63 -6.31 -12.98
CA ALA A 148 -15.17 -7.51 -13.67
C ALA A 148 -15.72 -8.81 -13.09
N ALA A 149 -15.94 -8.85 -11.76
CA ALA A 149 -16.37 -10.07 -11.08
C ALA A 149 -17.85 -10.07 -10.69
N TYR A 150 -18.41 -8.90 -10.37
CA TYR A 150 -19.78 -8.81 -9.79
C TYR A 150 -20.78 -8.08 -10.68
N GLY A 151 -20.44 -7.85 -11.95
CA GLY A 151 -21.38 -7.38 -12.98
C GLY A 151 -21.78 -5.90 -12.89
N ALA A 152 -21.14 -5.12 -12.02
CA ALA A 152 -21.39 -3.68 -11.93
C ALA A 152 -20.60 -2.92 -13.01
N THR A 153 -20.96 -3.09 -14.28
CA THR A 153 -20.23 -2.58 -15.44
C THR A 153 -19.98 -1.06 -15.44
N GLY A 154 -20.83 -0.29 -14.73
CA GLY A 154 -20.64 1.16 -14.52
C GLY A 154 -19.84 1.55 -13.28
N ALA A 155 -19.22 0.59 -12.55
CA ALA A 155 -18.48 0.88 -11.34
C ALA A 155 -17.24 1.76 -11.64
N SER A 156 -17.26 2.98 -11.15
CA SER A 156 -16.12 3.90 -11.20
C SER A 156 -15.42 3.97 -9.84
N VAL A 157 -14.14 4.37 -9.84
CA VAL A 157 -13.36 4.51 -8.60
C VAL A 157 -14.00 5.51 -7.64
N LEU A 158 -14.38 6.68 -8.13
CA LEU A 158 -15.03 7.71 -7.33
C LEU A 158 -16.42 7.27 -6.87
N GLY A 159 -17.20 6.60 -7.75
CA GLY A 159 -18.49 6.04 -7.39
C GLY A 159 -18.38 5.00 -6.28
N CYS A 160 -17.38 4.12 -6.33
CA CYS A 160 -17.15 3.14 -5.27
C CYS A 160 -16.74 3.78 -3.94
N LEU A 161 -15.87 4.79 -3.97
CA LEU A 161 -15.52 5.55 -2.76
C LEU A 161 -16.71 6.26 -2.12
N ALA A 162 -17.62 6.80 -2.92
CA ALA A 162 -18.79 7.52 -2.45
C ALA A 162 -19.91 6.58 -1.94
N SER A 163 -20.10 5.43 -2.60
CA SER A 163 -21.27 4.57 -2.36
C SER A 163 -20.99 3.39 -1.42
N TYR A 164 -19.73 2.92 -1.34
CA TYR A 164 -19.37 1.76 -0.52
C TYR A 164 -18.52 2.15 0.68
N LYS A 165 -19.13 2.16 1.86
CA LYS A 165 -18.45 2.48 3.12
C LYS A 165 -17.21 1.61 3.35
N SER A 166 -17.24 0.32 3.01
CA SER A 166 -16.10 -0.60 3.10
C SER A 166 -14.94 -0.18 2.20
N CYS A 167 -15.23 0.28 0.97
CA CYS A 167 -14.23 0.83 0.05
C CYS A 167 -13.59 2.09 0.62
N PHE A 168 -14.39 3.04 1.11
CA PHE A 168 -13.90 4.28 1.70
C PHE A 168 -13.04 4.02 2.95
N LEU A 169 -13.53 3.21 3.89
CA LEU A 169 -12.82 2.93 5.14
C LEU A 169 -11.53 2.14 4.92
N SER A 170 -11.51 1.18 3.98
CA SER A 170 -10.28 0.48 3.62
C SER A 170 -9.26 1.43 2.99
N SER A 171 -9.71 2.31 2.08
CA SER A 171 -8.85 3.33 1.46
C SER A 171 -8.25 4.28 2.50
N LEU A 172 -9.04 4.73 3.46
CA LEU A 172 -8.58 5.60 4.55
C LEU A 172 -7.58 4.87 5.46
N PHE A 173 -7.90 3.65 5.89
CA PHE A 173 -7.03 2.84 6.76
C PHE A 173 -5.66 2.60 6.11
N PHE A 174 -5.64 2.08 4.88
CA PHE A 174 -4.39 1.80 4.17
C PHE A 174 -3.66 3.07 3.73
N GLY A 175 -4.36 4.18 3.52
CA GLY A 175 -3.77 5.49 3.31
C GLY A 175 -2.96 5.97 4.51
N VAL A 176 -3.56 5.95 5.70
CA VAL A 176 -2.89 6.32 6.95
C VAL A 176 -1.76 5.34 7.29
N PHE A 177 -1.99 4.04 7.15
CA PHE A 177 -0.95 3.06 7.39
C PHE A 177 0.21 3.21 6.39
N GLY A 178 -0.10 3.45 5.11
CA GLY A 178 0.90 3.73 4.07
C GLY A 178 1.76 4.96 4.37
N LEU A 179 1.14 6.03 4.91
CA LEU A 179 1.86 7.20 5.39
C LEU A 179 2.83 6.84 6.54
N VAL A 180 2.37 6.05 7.51
CA VAL A 180 3.23 5.59 8.61
C VAL A 180 4.43 4.81 8.09
N ILE A 181 4.21 3.84 7.20
CA ILE A 181 5.29 3.06 6.58
C ILE A 181 6.28 3.96 5.83
N ALA A 182 5.78 4.94 5.08
CA ALA A 182 6.62 5.85 4.32
C ALA A 182 7.52 6.69 5.22
N LEU A 183 6.95 7.30 6.27
CA LEU A 183 7.71 8.14 7.18
C LEU A 183 8.66 7.31 8.07
N MET A 184 8.28 6.09 8.43
CA MET A 184 9.16 5.17 9.17
C MET A 184 10.34 4.68 8.32
N LYS A 185 10.15 4.50 7.01
CA LYS A 185 11.23 4.17 6.08
C LYS A 185 12.35 5.22 6.08
N ASP A 186 11.98 6.49 6.17
CA ASP A 186 12.93 7.61 6.11
C ASP A 186 13.71 7.83 7.43
N VAL A 187 13.33 7.13 8.51
CA VAL A 187 14.04 7.24 9.80
C VAL A 187 15.46 6.66 9.73
N PRO A 188 15.69 5.43 9.22
CA PRO A 188 17.04 4.91 9.07
C PRO A 188 17.83 5.55 7.91
N ASP A 189 17.16 6.15 6.93
CA ASP A 189 17.76 6.70 5.71
C ASP A 189 18.31 8.14 5.91
N VAL A 190 18.20 8.74 7.09
CA VAL A 190 18.52 10.17 7.39
C VAL A 190 19.93 10.59 6.94
N ILE A 191 20.93 9.73 7.07
CA ILE A 191 22.34 10.07 6.73
C ILE A 191 22.46 10.29 5.22
N GLY A 192 22.05 9.32 4.41
CA GLY A 192 22.13 9.43 2.95
C GLY A 192 21.20 10.50 2.38
N ASP A 193 20.00 10.65 2.95
CA ASP A 193 19.05 11.70 2.54
C ASP A 193 19.64 13.10 2.77
N ARG A 194 20.32 13.32 3.91
CA ARG A 194 20.97 14.60 4.21
C ARG A 194 22.11 14.90 3.23
N ILE A 195 22.95 13.91 2.91
CA ILE A 195 24.06 14.05 1.94
C ILE A 195 23.49 14.36 0.54
N ALA A 196 22.38 13.74 0.18
CA ALA A 196 21.71 13.93 -1.11
C ALA A 196 20.80 15.17 -1.19
N ASN A 197 20.79 16.04 -0.15
CA ASN A 197 19.87 17.18 -0.03
C ASN A 197 18.39 16.81 -0.17
N ILE A 198 18.00 15.63 0.30
CA ILE A 198 16.60 15.19 0.39
C ILE A 198 16.11 15.53 1.79
N LEU A 199 15.31 16.59 1.87
CA LEU A 199 14.84 17.13 3.14
C LEU A 199 13.58 16.41 3.62
N THR A 200 13.66 15.10 3.89
CA THR A 200 12.54 14.31 4.46
C THR A 200 12.10 14.87 5.82
N PHE A 201 10.93 14.43 6.30
CA PHE A 201 10.48 14.80 7.65
C PHE A 201 11.45 14.34 8.73
N SER A 202 12.07 13.17 8.55
CA SER A 202 13.07 12.64 9.48
C SER A 202 14.33 13.51 9.53
N VAL A 203 14.75 14.08 8.38
CA VAL A 203 15.88 15.02 8.31
C VAL A 203 15.54 16.36 8.96
N ARG A 204 14.30 16.89 8.77
CA ARG A 204 13.87 18.22 9.26
C ARG A 204 13.51 18.24 10.73
N ILE A 205 12.75 17.25 11.20
CA ILE A 205 12.12 17.25 12.54
C ILE A 205 12.94 16.37 13.51
N GLY A 206 13.69 15.43 12.96
CA GLY A 206 14.51 14.47 13.70
C GLY A 206 13.89 13.07 13.74
N PRO A 207 14.72 12.02 13.63
CA PRO A 207 14.27 10.62 13.53
C PRO A 207 13.46 10.17 14.75
N LYS A 208 13.91 10.50 15.98
CA LYS A 208 13.18 10.16 17.23
C LYS A 208 11.73 10.68 17.26
N ARG A 209 11.53 11.94 16.86
CA ARG A 209 10.20 12.55 16.87
C ARG A 209 9.28 11.86 15.88
N ILE A 210 9.77 11.58 14.67
CA ILE A 210 9.01 10.87 13.63
C ILE A 210 8.69 9.45 14.09
N PHE A 211 9.65 8.70 14.61
CA PHE A 211 9.46 7.36 15.14
C PHE A 211 8.31 7.32 16.17
N HIS A 212 8.38 8.16 17.19
CA HIS A 212 7.36 8.19 18.24
C HIS A 212 5.99 8.66 17.75
N ALA A 213 5.95 9.63 16.82
CA ALA A 213 4.68 10.12 16.25
C ALA A 213 4.01 9.01 15.43
N MET A 214 4.74 8.33 14.57
CA MET A 214 4.22 7.28 13.69
C MET A 214 3.78 6.05 14.48
N ARG A 215 4.54 5.62 15.49
CA ARG A 215 4.13 4.58 16.42
C ARG A 215 2.79 4.90 17.10
N ARG A 216 2.62 6.14 17.60
CA ARG A 216 1.39 6.57 18.26
C ARG A 216 0.22 6.59 17.28
N LEU A 217 0.42 7.19 16.11
CA LEU A 217 -0.60 7.28 15.06
C LEU A 217 -1.12 5.88 14.67
N LEU A 218 -0.21 4.95 14.41
CA LEU A 218 -0.58 3.60 14.00
C LEU A 218 -1.28 2.83 15.14
N SER A 219 -0.81 2.97 16.38
CA SER A 219 -1.47 2.35 17.54
C SER A 219 -2.89 2.87 17.71
N VAL A 220 -3.09 4.19 17.62
CA VAL A 220 -4.42 4.81 17.70
C VAL A 220 -5.32 4.33 16.57
N LEU A 221 -4.80 4.24 15.35
CA LEU A 221 -5.55 3.73 14.19
C LEU A 221 -6.06 2.30 14.44
N PHE A 222 -5.20 1.40 14.89
CA PHE A 222 -5.58 0.01 15.17
C PHE A 222 -6.59 -0.09 16.32
N PHE A 223 -6.42 0.64 17.41
CA PHE A 223 -7.38 0.62 18.51
C PHE A 223 -8.72 1.23 18.13
N ALA A 224 -8.73 2.30 17.33
CA ALA A 224 -9.97 2.90 16.82
C ALA A 224 -10.74 1.92 15.91
N VAL A 225 -10.04 1.22 15.03
CA VAL A 225 -10.63 0.15 14.21
C VAL A 225 -11.16 -0.98 15.10
N GLY A 226 -10.36 -1.46 16.06
CA GLY A 226 -10.77 -2.50 16.99
C GLY A 226 -12.05 -2.13 17.77
N ALA A 227 -12.10 -0.94 18.34
CA ALA A 227 -13.27 -0.44 19.07
C ALA A 227 -14.51 -0.31 18.17
N SER A 228 -14.33 0.20 16.93
CA SER A 228 -15.42 0.36 15.96
C SER A 228 -16.04 -0.98 15.57
N PHE A 229 -15.21 -2.00 15.30
CA PHE A 229 -15.69 -3.33 14.95
C PHE A 229 -16.27 -4.08 16.15
N LEU A 230 -15.74 -3.88 17.36
CA LEU A 230 -16.32 -4.44 18.59
C LEU A 230 -17.75 -3.91 18.82
N ARG A 231 -17.94 -2.59 18.70
CA ARG A 231 -19.26 -1.97 18.75
C ARG A 231 -20.18 -2.51 17.66
N GLY A 232 -19.69 -2.63 16.42
CA GLY A 232 -20.45 -3.19 15.30
C GLY A 232 -20.83 -4.65 15.51
N ALA A 233 -20.01 -5.46 16.17
CA ALA A 233 -20.32 -6.83 16.53
C ALA A 233 -21.44 -6.92 17.57
N ALA A 234 -21.44 -6.04 18.58
CA ALA A 234 -22.44 -5.99 19.62
C ALA A 234 -23.83 -5.51 19.15
N THR A 235 -23.89 -4.80 18.02
CA THR A 235 -25.15 -4.21 17.52
C THR A 235 -25.78 -4.94 16.35
N THR A 236 -25.16 -6.01 15.84
CA THR A 236 -25.72 -6.81 14.73
C THR A 236 -26.49 -8.02 15.22
N SER A 237 -27.62 -8.33 14.57
CA SER A 237 -28.41 -9.54 14.82
C SER A 237 -27.88 -10.78 14.09
N SER A 238 -27.01 -10.61 13.08
CA SER A 238 -26.42 -11.72 12.32
C SER A 238 -25.23 -12.31 13.05
N VAL A 239 -25.32 -13.58 13.47
CA VAL A 239 -24.24 -14.32 14.15
C VAL A 239 -22.96 -14.36 13.30
N GLY A 240 -23.08 -14.63 11.99
CA GLY A 240 -21.91 -14.68 11.10
C GLY A 240 -21.23 -13.31 10.97
N LEU A 241 -22.01 -12.23 10.86
CA LEU A 241 -21.47 -10.87 10.79
C LEU A 241 -20.85 -10.44 12.14
N ALA A 242 -21.47 -10.83 13.27
CA ALA A 242 -20.91 -10.58 14.60
C ALA A 242 -19.54 -11.29 14.76
N ALA A 243 -19.43 -12.55 14.32
CA ALA A 243 -18.18 -13.30 14.36
C ALA A 243 -17.09 -12.63 13.51
N CYS A 244 -17.39 -12.24 12.28
CA CYS A 244 -16.45 -11.54 11.38
C CYS A 244 -15.96 -10.22 12.01
N ARG A 245 -16.87 -9.43 12.54
CA ARG A 245 -16.55 -8.15 13.21
C ARG A 245 -15.75 -8.35 14.49
N SER A 246 -16.07 -9.34 15.29
CA SER A 246 -15.31 -9.70 16.51
C SER A 246 -13.88 -10.10 16.15
N LEU A 247 -13.71 -10.95 15.14
CA LEU A 247 -12.37 -11.37 14.69
C LEU A 247 -11.56 -10.18 14.15
N THR A 248 -12.18 -9.29 13.36
CA THR A 248 -11.55 -8.05 12.89
C THR A 248 -11.14 -7.17 14.07
N SER A 249 -12.01 -7.01 15.08
CA SER A 249 -11.72 -6.23 16.28
C SER A 249 -10.53 -6.80 17.06
N VAL A 250 -10.54 -8.10 17.36
CA VAL A 250 -9.44 -8.76 18.08
C VAL A 250 -8.13 -8.65 17.31
N SER A 251 -8.15 -8.89 16.00
CA SER A 251 -6.97 -8.76 15.15
C SER A 251 -6.39 -7.34 15.17
N ALA A 252 -7.25 -6.32 15.11
CA ALA A 252 -6.83 -4.92 15.16
C ALA A 252 -6.24 -4.57 16.55
N ILE A 253 -6.88 -4.99 17.64
CA ILE A 253 -6.37 -4.73 18.99
C ILE A 253 -5.00 -5.41 19.20
N LEU A 254 -4.85 -6.66 18.79
CA LEU A 254 -3.58 -7.38 18.87
C LEU A 254 -2.49 -6.70 18.03
N ALA A 255 -2.82 -6.24 16.82
CA ALA A 255 -1.88 -5.48 15.99
C ALA A 255 -1.46 -4.16 16.67
N GLY A 256 -2.40 -3.41 17.26
CA GLY A 256 -2.09 -2.19 18.02
C GLY A 256 -1.20 -2.43 19.24
N LEU A 257 -1.43 -3.52 19.96
CA LEU A 257 -0.58 -3.96 21.08
C LEU A 257 0.82 -4.35 20.59
N SER A 258 0.91 -5.09 19.47
CA SER A 258 2.18 -5.48 18.86
C SER A 258 3.01 -4.27 18.42
N VAL A 259 2.39 -3.26 17.76
CA VAL A 259 3.05 -1.99 17.42
C VAL A 259 3.66 -1.32 18.65
N ARG A 260 2.95 -1.32 19.78
CA ARG A 260 3.44 -0.71 21.02
C ARG A 260 4.54 -1.50 21.68
N LYS A 261 4.38 -2.82 21.75
CA LYS A 261 5.35 -3.73 22.41
C LYS A 261 6.68 -3.72 21.70
N GLU A 262 6.69 -3.96 20.38
CA GLU A 262 7.93 -3.97 19.60
C GLU A 262 8.66 -2.63 19.63
N ALA A 263 7.94 -1.53 19.61
CA ALA A 263 8.56 -0.19 19.68
C ALA A 263 9.20 0.14 21.04
N GLN A 264 8.93 -0.61 22.10
CA GLN A 264 9.54 -0.40 23.43
C GLN A 264 11.00 -0.85 23.48
N THR A 265 11.37 -1.80 22.62
CA THR A 265 12.71 -2.39 22.56
C THR A 265 13.61 -1.72 21.52
N VAL A 266 13.10 -0.72 20.80
CA VAL A 266 13.80 -0.06 19.69
C VAL A 266 14.44 1.25 20.16
N ASP A 267 15.73 1.38 19.99
CA ASP A 267 16.41 2.68 20.07
C ASP A 267 16.24 3.43 18.73
N PRO A 268 15.55 4.59 18.72
CA PRO A 268 15.34 5.36 17.50
C PRO A 268 16.61 5.96 16.87
N ASP A 269 17.76 5.92 17.56
CA ASP A 269 19.05 6.35 17.02
C ASP A 269 19.80 5.17 16.36
N ASP A 270 19.39 3.94 16.60
CA ASP A 270 19.94 2.75 15.96
C ASP A 270 19.17 2.43 14.67
N SER A 271 19.77 2.75 13.52
CA SER A 271 19.18 2.53 12.20
C SER A 271 18.81 1.07 11.96
N GLN A 272 19.55 0.09 12.49
CA GLN A 272 19.28 -1.33 12.27
C GLN A 272 18.07 -1.79 13.07
N GLN A 273 17.94 -1.34 14.33
CA GLN A 273 16.75 -1.64 15.13
C GLN A 273 15.50 -0.98 14.53
N VAL A 274 15.61 0.28 14.10
CA VAL A 274 14.50 0.97 13.41
C VAL A 274 14.11 0.26 12.12
N TYR A 275 15.08 -0.22 11.33
CA TYR A 275 14.79 -1.00 10.13
C TYR A 275 14.07 -2.31 10.45
N SER A 276 14.47 -3.03 11.50
CA SER A 276 13.80 -4.24 11.96
C SER A 276 12.35 -3.97 12.37
N TYR A 277 12.12 -2.87 13.08
CA TYR A 277 10.79 -2.41 13.44
C TYR A 277 9.96 -2.02 12.20
N TYR A 278 10.53 -1.32 11.25
CA TYR A 278 9.90 -1.00 9.96
C TYR A 278 9.47 -2.28 9.22
N MET A 279 10.29 -3.32 9.21
CA MET A 279 9.92 -4.61 8.64
C MET A 279 8.79 -5.32 9.42
N HIS A 280 8.72 -5.13 10.74
CA HIS A 280 7.57 -5.57 11.54
C HIS A 280 6.27 -4.86 11.12
N LEU A 281 6.31 -3.55 10.88
CA LEU A 281 5.14 -2.82 10.38
C LEU A 281 4.68 -3.33 9.01
N TRP A 282 5.59 -3.73 8.12
CA TRP A 282 5.24 -4.37 6.85
C TRP A 282 4.49 -5.70 7.05
N LYS A 283 4.91 -6.52 8.02
CA LYS A 283 4.17 -7.76 8.36
C LYS A 283 2.74 -7.44 8.77
N LEU A 284 2.55 -6.45 9.65
CA LEU A 284 1.22 -6.02 10.08
C LEU A 284 0.40 -5.44 8.91
N PHE A 285 1.02 -4.72 7.99
CA PHE A 285 0.38 -4.20 6.80
C PHE A 285 -0.19 -5.32 5.91
N TYR A 286 0.59 -6.36 5.67
CA TYR A 286 0.13 -7.52 4.90
C TYR A 286 -0.93 -8.34 5.66
N LEU A 287 -0.77 -8.54 6.96
CA LEU A 287 -1.78 -9.20 7.80
C LEU A 287 -3.10 -8.43 7.80
N SER A 288 -3.08 -7.10 7.75
CA SER A 288 -4.29 -6.28 7.64
C SER A 288 -5.06 -6.56 6.35
N TYR A 289 -4.38 -6.83 5.23
CA TYR A 289 -5.06 -7.27 4.00
C TYR A 289 -5.66 -8.69 4.14
N LEU A 290 -5.05 -9.60 4.92
CA LEU A 290 -5.65 -10.92 5.16
C LEU A 290 -6.95 -10.82 5.97
N VAL A 291 -7.02 -9.90 6.91
CA VAL A 291 -8.20 -9.68 7.75
C VAL A 291 -9.27 -8.85 7.03
N LEU A 292 -8.89 -8.02 6.06
CA LEU A 292 -9.78 -7.07 5.37
C LEU A 292 -11.10 -7.68 4.85
N PRO A 293 -11.15 -8.89 4.27
CA PRO A 293 -12.41 -9.49 3.80
C PRO A 293 -13.45 -9.72 4.91
N LEU A 294 -13.01 -9.78 6.16
CA LEU A 294 -13.89 -9.94 7.34
C LEU A 294 -14.43 -8.59 7.83
N ALA A 295 -13.89 -7.48 7.36
CA ALA A 295 -14.25 -6.11 7.76
C ALA A 295 -15.54 -5.62 7.04
N ARG A 296 -16.67 -6.34 7.26
CA ARG A 296 -17.98 -6.12 6.63
C ARG A 296 -18.99 -5.49 7.59
#